data_4f6d3192b89d5e16b934779ef6a26a8a
#
_entry.id   4f6d3192b89d5e16b934779ef6a26a8a
#
_cell.length_a   1.000
_cell.length_b   1.000
_cell.length_c   1.000
_cell.angle_alpha   90.00
_cell.angle_beta   90.00
_cell.angle_gamma   90.00
#
_symmetry.space_group_name_H-M   'P 1'
#
loop_
_entity.id
_entity.type
_entity.pdbx_description
1 polymer ?
#
loop_
_entity_poly.entity_id
_entity_poly.type
_entity_poly.pdbx_seq_one_letter_code
_entity_poly.pdbx_strand_id
1 'polypeptide(L)'
;NNSRKTLITNVVRQSEHLNTILNINYSYLNVLAQELSKSQDLFSEDNVSLIQAFMHNTDLNRTAIIDPNGNALYDNEVIKNVAHRRYFKESMQSKQSLSDPLESSVDQQTRVILCVPIFRDRQVIGVVGGSYNVTKLGNMLFDDLFEGQGKSFIVDQGGNLITRNKQYEKKHKLNTVDNLFNVCNQKKIKTDFKNQKSDLVLIQTKKKESLYLAYSPLKINDWMVGYIVPVHAAQESYTFITHYETLLATFLGLIVLSLIVYLAHSSSRENKYLIHLSEIDPLTSVFNKET
;
A
#
# COMPACT_ATOMS: atom_id res chain seq x y z
N ASN A 1 -7.20 -20.13 -2.56
CA ASN A 1 -8.20 -19.07 -2.38
C ASN A 1 -7.72 -17.92 -1.45
N ASN A 2 -6.94 -18.23 -0.42
CA ASN A 2 -6.43 -17.22 0.53
C ASN A 2 -5.43 -16.25 -0.11
N SER A 3 -4.45 -16.74 -0.87
CA SER A 3 -3.44 -15.89 -1.55
C SER A 3 -4.08 -14.86 -2.46
N ARG A 4 -5.12 -15.24 -3.18
CA ARG A 4 -5.86 -14.34 -4.07
C ARG A 4 -6.53 -13.19 -3.29
N LYS A 5 -7.21 -13.53 -2.19
CA LYS A 5 -7.85 -12.53 -1.32
C LYS A 5 -6.81 -11.57 -0.70
N THR A 6 -5.71 -12.13 -0.21
CA THR A 6 -4.62 -11.32 0.37
C THR A 6 -4.03 -10.35 -0.63
N LEU A 7 -3.76 -10.77 -1.86
CA LEU A 7 -3.21 -9.92 -2.91
C LEU A 7 -4.14 -8.75 -3.28
N ILE A 8 -5.44 -9.04 -3.46
CA ILE A 8 -6.43 -7.99 -3.73
C ILE A 8 -6.54 -7.03 -2.54
N THR A 9 -6.65 -7.55 -1.33
CA THR A 9 -6.73 -6.72 -0.12
C THR A 9 -5.50 -5.84 0.05
N ASN A 10 -4.31 -6.36 -0.25
CA ASN A 10 -3.08 -5.59 -0.17
C ASN A 10 -3.06 -4.42 -1.17
N VAL A 11 -3.36 -4.67 -2.45
CA VAL A 11 -3.31 -3.61 -3.46
C VAL A 11 -4.39 -2.54 -3.22
N VAL A 12 -5.58 -2.94 -2.73
CA VAL A 12 -6.63 -1.99 -2.31
C VAL A 12 -6.14 -1.13 -1.15
N ARG A 13 -5.54 -1.75 -0.12
CA ARG A 13 -4.98 -1.02 1.03
C ARG A 13 -3.86 -0.05 0.61
N GLN A 14 -2.98 -0.44 -0.32
CA GLN A 14 -1.96 0.46 -0.85
C GLN A 14 -2.57 1.65 -1.59
N SER A 15 -3.60 1.42 -2.40
CA SER A 15 -4.33 2.49 -3.08
C SER A 15 -5.00 3.44 -2.09
N GLU A 16 -5.67 2.93 -1.06
CA GLU A 16 -6.30 3.73 0.00
C GLU A 16 -5.27 4.54 0.79
N HIS A 17 -4.11 3.94 1.11
CA HIS A 17 -3.02 4.61 1.79
C HIS A 17 -2.49 5.81 0.98
N LEU A 18 -2.20 5.60 -0.31
CA LEU A 18 -1.77 6.68 -1.21
C LEU A 18 -2.83 7.78 -1.34
N ASN A 19 -4.10 7.41 -1.52
CA ASN A 19 -5.20 8.37 -1.55
C ASN A 19 -5.26 9.20 -0.27
N THR A 20 -5.06 8.57 0.89
CA THR A 20 -5.05 9.25 2.19
C THR A 20 -3.90 10.25 2.27
N ILE A 21 -2.68 9.87 1.89
CA ILE A 21 -1.52 10.77 1.87
C ILE A 21 -1.77 11.97 0.96
N LEU A 22 -2.25 11.73 -0.26
CA LEU A 22 -2.54 12.81 -1.21
C LEU A 22 -3.62 13.75 -0.70
N ASN A 23 -4.71 13.22 -0.09
CA ASN A 23 -5.78 14.03 0.50
C ASN A 23 -5.30 14.86 1.70
N ILE A 24 -4.43 14.32 2.54
CA ILE A 24 -3.81 15.07 3.64
C ILE A 24 -3.00 16.26 3.06
N ASN A 25 -2.22 16.04 2.01
CA ASN A 25 -1.45 17.12 1.40
C ASN A 25 -2.34 18.17 0.71
N TYR A 26 -3.45 17.76 0.09
CA TYR A 26 -4.45 18.72 -0.40
C TYR A 26 -5.06 19.55 0.74
N SER A 27 -5.32 18.93 1.89
CA SER A 27 -5.83 19.66 3.06
C SER A 27 -4.80 20.68 3.56
N TYR A 28 -3.53 20.32 3.62
CA TYR A 28 -2.46 21.25 4.00
C TYR A 28 -2.31 22.39 2.99
N LEU A 29 -2.35 22.09 1.68
CA LEU A 29 -2.29 23.11 0.64
C LEU A 29 -3.51 24.05 0.68
N ASN A 30 -4.70 23.55 1.02
CA ASN A 30 -5.89 24.39 1.19
C ASN A 30 -5.76 25.35 2.37
N VAL A 31 -5.19 24.91 3.50
CA VAL A 31 -4.90 25.79 4.63
C VAL A 31 -3.87 26.86 4.22
N LEU A 32 -2.81 26.46 3.54
CA LEU A 32 -1.83 27.40 2.99
C LEU A 32 -2.48 28.40 2.02
N ALA A 33 -3.35 27.94 1.12
CA ALA A 33 -4.06 28.81 0.19
C ALA A 33 -4.91 29.88 0.90
N GLN A 34 -5.54 29.52 2.03
CA GLN A 34 -6.30 30.47 2.85
C GLN A 34 -5.39 31.55 3.46
N GLU A 35 -4.20 31.18 3.96
CA GLU A 35 -3.24 32.15 4.49
C GLU A 35 -2.70 33.08 3.39
N LEU A 36 -2.28 32.49 2.25
CA LEU A 36 -1.78 33.27 1.11
C LEU A 36 -2.80 34.27 0.55
N SER A 37 -4.09 33.97 0.66
CA SER A 37 -5.17 34.85 0.16
C SER A 37 -5.31 36.15 0.97
N LYS A 38 -4.73 36.26 2.17
CA LYS A 38 -4.84 37.44 3.05
C LYS A 38 -4.00 38.61 2.54
N SER A 39 -2.85 38.33 1.90
CA SER A 39 -2.01 39.35 1.30
C SER A 39 -2.60 39.85 -0.02
N GLN A 40 -2.57 41.16 -0.26
CA GLN A 40 -3.01 41.72 -1.54
C GLN A 40 -2.10 41.28 -2.70
N ASP A 41 -0.80 41.25 -2.47
CA ASP A 41 0.19 40.74 -3.40
C ASP A 41 0.49 39.26 -3.08
N LEU A 42 0.21 38.35 -4.02
CA LEU A 42 0.50 36.93 -3.87
C LEU A 42 2.00 36.65 -3.74
N PHE A 43 2.85 37.50 -4.28
CA PHE A 43 4.31 37.36 -4.27
C PHE A 43 4.99 38.21 -3.18
N SER A 44 4.22 38.66 -2.18
CA SER A 44 4.78 39.40 -1.04
C SER A 44 5.85 38.56 -0.28
N GLU A 45 6.79 39.25 0.36
CA GLU A 45 7.84 38.61 1.18
C GLU A 45 7.27 37.70 2.27
N ASP A 46 6.15 38.07 2.88
CA ASP A 46 5.44 37.26 3.87
C ASP A 46 4.95 35.94 3.26
N ASN A 47 4.37 35.98 2.06
CA ASN A 47 3.90 34.80 1.36
C ASN A 47 5.06 33.90 0.90
N VAL A 48 6.18 34.48 0.47
CA VAL A 48 7.40 33.73 0.14
C VAL A 48 7.92 32.99 1.38
N SER A 49 8.04 33.69 2.50
CA SER A 49 8.44 33.11 3.78
C SER A 49 7.49 31.98 4.21
N LEU A 50 6.19 32.13 3.97
CA LEU A 50 5.17 31.15 4.32
C LEU A 50 5.31 29.86 3.49
N ILE A 51 5.54 29.95 2.17
CA ILE A 51 5.75 28.75 1.34
C ILE A 51 7.09 28.07 1.63
N GLN A 52 8.12 28.82 2.00
CA GLN A 52 9.42 28.27 2.45
C GLN A 52 9.23 27.48 3.75
N ALA A 53 8.57 28.07 4.75
CA ALA A 53 8.26 27.39 6.00
C ALA A 53 7.39 26.16 5.80
N PHE A 54 6.39 26.26 4.92
CA PHE A 54 5.50 25.14 4.56
C PHE A 54 6.28 23.98 3.95
N MET A 55 7.17 24.24 3.00
CA MET A 55 8.02 23.22 2.35
C MET A 55 8.91 22.50 3.38
N HIS A 56 9.49 23.22 4.34
CA HIS A 56 10.34 22.62 5.38
C HIS A 56 9.56 21.73 6.37
N ASN A 57 8.26 21.97 6.56
CA ASN A 57 7.42 21.27 7.52
C ASN A 57 6.54 20.18 6.86
N THR A 58 6.70 19.94 5.58
CA THR A 58 5.94 18.92 4.84
C THR A 58 6.86 17.96 4.11
N ASP A 59 6.30 16.85 3.66
CA ASP A 59 7.01 15.86 2.85
C ASP A 59 7.13 16.24 1.36
N LEU A 60 6.65 17.41 0.97
CA LEU A 60 6.75 17.91 -0.40
C LEU A 60 8.20 18.27 -0.74
N ASN A 61 8.56 18.15 -2.01
CA ASN A 61 9.91 18.47 -2.50
C ASN A 61 10.07 19.93 -2.94
N ARG A 62 8.95 20.55 -3.34
CA ARG A 62 8.87 21.95 -3.77
C ARG A 62 7.48 22.47 -3.49
N THR A 63 7.39 23.77 -3.23
CA THR A 63 6.14 24.54 -3.12
C THR A 63 6.22 25.77 -3.99
N ALA A 64 5.12 26.17 -4.60
CA ALA A 64 5.07 27.38 -5.43
C ALA A 64 3.71 28.07 -5.32
N ILE A 65 3.71 29.40 -5.39
CA ILE A 65 2.53 30.24 -5.62
C ILE A 65 2.49 30.59 -7.10
N ILE A 66 1.35 30.53 -7.72
CA ILE A 66 1.17 30.80 -9.15
C ILE A 66 0.12 31.89 -9.30
N ASP A 67 0.50 32.99 -9.94
CA ASP A 67 -0.40 34.10 -10.23
C ASP A 67 -1.42 33.76 -11.35
N PRO A 68 -2.45 34.58 -11.59
CA PRO A 68 -3.43 34.32 -12.65
C PRO A 68 -2.84 34.28 -14.08
N ASN A 69 -1.66 34.85 -14.29
CA ASN A 69 -0.94 34.82 -15.57
C ASN A 69 -0.09 33.56 -15.75
N GLY A 70 -0.07 32.68 -14.73
CA GLY A 70 0.71 31.44 -14.72
C GLY A 70 2.17 31.63 -14.35
N ASN A 71 2.58 32.78 -13.78
CA ASN A 71 3.92 32.94 -13.21
C ASN A 71 3.97 32.23 -11.87
N ALA A 72 4.80 31.22 -11.77
CA ALA A 72 5.01 30.41 -10.56
C ALA A 72 6.25 30.90 -9.83
N LEU A 73 6.08 31.44 -8.62
CA LEU A 73 7.13 31.77 -7.70
C LEU A 73 7.36 30.57 -6.76
N TYR A 74 8.53 29.98 -6.84
CA TYR A 74 8.90 28.79 -6.07
C TYR A 74 9.52 29.16 -4.70
N ASP A 75 9.55 28.19 -3.80
CA ASP A 75 10.16 28.28 -2.46
C ASP A 75 11.63 28.70 -2.48
N ASN A 76 12.34 28.55 -3.60
CA ASN A 76 13.71 29.02 -3.83
C ASN A 76 13.79 30.35 -4.60
N GLU A 77 12.70 31.10 -4.62
CA GLU A 77 12.57 32.43 -5.25
C GLU A 77 12.74 32.44 -6.79
N VAL A 78 12.83 31.27 -7.43
CA VAL A 78 12.84 31.17 -8.89
C VAL A 78 11.43 31.39 -9.43
N ILE A 79 11.31 32.19 -10.49
CA ILE A 79 10.03 32.40 -11.21
C ILE A 79 10.08 31.69 -12.55
N LYS A 80 9.03 30.92 -12.87
CA LYS A 80 8.83 30.27 -14.15
C LYS A 80 7.38 30.40 -14.59
N ASN A 81 7.13 30.55 -15.89
CA ASN A 81 5.76 30.55 -16.39
C ASN A 81 5.27 29.13 -16.69
N VAL A 82 4.13 28.77 -16.10
CA VAL A 82 3.47 27.45 -16.18
C VAL A 82 2.05 27.55 -16.74
N ALA A 83 1.66 28.67 -17.34
CA ALA A 83 0.30 28.92 -17.86
C ALA A 83 -0.17 27.86 -18.86
N HIS A 84 0.76 27.24 -19.59
CA HIS A 84 0.47 26.17 -20.56
C HIS A 84 0.14 24.83 -19.87
N ARG A 85 0.49 24.62 -18.62
CA ARG A 85 0.32 23.36 -17.88
C ARG A 85 -1.14 23.07 -17.57
N ARG A 86 -1.55 21.80 -17.73
CA ARG A 86 -2.93 21.34 -17.49
C ARG A 86 -3.35 21.55 -16.03
N TYR A 87 -2.52 21.16 -15.07
CA TYR A 87 -2.82 21.30 -13.65
C TYR A 87 -3.12 22.75 -13.22
N PHE A 88 -2.40 23.74 -13.79
CA PHE A 88 -2.68 25.15 -13.54
C PHE A 88 -4.03 25.56 -14.08
N LYS A 89 -4.32 25.20 -15.35
CA LYS A 89 -5.61 25.55 -15.98
C LYS A 89 -6.80 24.96 -15.23
N GLU A 90 -6.69 23.71 -14.76
CA GLU A 90 -7.74 23.05 -13.97
C GLU A 90 -7.93 23.73 -12.61
N SER A 91 -6.84 24.11 -11.92
CA SER A 91 -6.94 24.76 -10.62
C SER A 91 -7.48 26.19 -10.74
N MET A 92 -7.18 26.91 -11.81
CA MET A 92 -7.81 28.21 -12.10
C MET A 92 -9.33 28.10 -12.36
N GLN A 93 -9.84 26.89 -12.68
CA GLN A 93 -11.26 26.57 -12.77
C GLN A 93 -11.87 26.07 -11.45
N SER A 94 -11.27 26.44 -10.32
CA SER A 94 -11.73 26.07 -8.96
C SER A 94 -11.63 24.58 -8.64
N LYS A 95 -10.77 23.82 -9.31
CA LYS A 95 -10.57 22.38 -9.09
C LYS A 95 -9.24 22.11 -8.40
N GLN A 96 -9.24 21.16 -7.48
CA GLN A 96 -7.98 20.53 -7.07
C GLN A 96 -7.47 19.67 -8.23
N SER A 97 -6.17 19.70 -8.49
CA SER A 97 -5.57 18.94 -9.59
C SER A 97 -4.29 18.21 -9.17
N LEU A 98 -4.06 17.06 -9.77
CA LEU A 98 -2.80 16.33 -9.74
C LEU A 98 -2.25 16.26 -11.17
N SER A 99 -1.00 16.64 -11.38
CA SER A 99 -0.41 16.50 -12.70
C SER A 99 -0.06 15.03 -13.01
N ASP A 100 -0.04 14.68 -14.30
CA ASP A 100 0.77 13.54 -14.73
C ASP A 100 2.26 13.82 -14.46
N PRO A 101 3.13 12.79 -14.47
CA PRO A 101 4.55 13.00 -14.35
C PRO A 101 5.05 13.99 -15.42
N LEU A 102 5.75 15.01 -14.98
CA LEU A 102 6.31 16.03 -15.86
C LEU A 102 7.70 16.45 -15.42
N GLU A 103 8.47 16.91 -16.35
CA GLU A 103 9.78 17.50 -16.08
C GLU A 103 9.59 18.87 -15.44
N SER A 104 10.24 19.05 -14.29
CA SER A 104 10.23 20.31 -13.55
C SER A 104 10.99 21.39 -14.32
N SER A 105 10.38 22.56 -14.45
CA SER A 105 11.00 23.73 -15.08
C SER A 105 12.14 24.36 -14.25
N VAL A 106 12.32 23.89 -13.00
CA VAL A 106 13.32 24.43 -12.06
C VAL A 106 14.59 23.59 -12.04
N ASP A 107 14.46 22.24 -11.97
CA ASP A 107 15.58 21.33 -11.71
C ASP A 107 15.60 20.10 -12.63
N GLN A 108 14.75 20.06 -13.65
CA GLN A 108 14.63 19.00 -14.65
C GLN A 108 14.30 17.59 -14.06
N GLN A 109 13.95 17.51 -12.78
CA GLN A 109 13.52 16.25 -12.19
C GLN A 109 12.08 15.94 -12.56
N THR A 110 11.77 14.66 -12.75
CA THR A 110 10.39 14.23 -13.00
C THR A 110 9.58 14.29 -11.71
N ARG A 111 8.51 15.07 -11.72
CA ARG A 111 7.65 15.33 -10.56
C ARG A 111 6.18 15.16 -10.91
N VAL A 112 5.38 14.91 -9.87
CA VAL A 112 3.93 15.08 -9.88
C VAL A 112 3.59 16.28 -9.00
N ILE A 113 2.63 17.08 -9.42
CA ILE A 113 2.30 18.37 -8.79
C ILE A 113 0.86 18.34 -8.34
N LEU A 114 0.64 18.56 -7.04
CA LEU A 114 -0.67 18.80 -6.43
C LEU A 114 -0.92 20.29 -6.44
N CYS A 115 -2.08 20.72 -6.92
CA CYS A 115 -2.45 22.13 -6.93
C CYS A 115 -3.85 22.34 -6.36
N VAL A 116 -3.99 23.46 -5.67
CA VAL A 116 -5.29 23.95 -5.17
C VAL A 116 -5.47 25.43 -5.54
N PRO A 117 -6.70 25.88 -5.81
CA PRO A 117 -6.98 27.27 -6.06
C PRO A 117 -6.84 28.12 -4.79
N ILE A 118 -6.37 29.34 -4.95
CA ILE A 118 -6.39 30.39 -3.91
C ILE A 118 -7.61 31.26 -4.14
N PHE A 119 -8.51 31.30 -3.17
CA PHE A 119 -9.76 32.08 -3.26
C PHE A 119 -9.68 33.38 -2.46
N ARG A 120 -10.20 34.46 -3.06
CA ARG A 120 -10.53 35.70 -2.38
C ARG A 120 -11.91 36.16 -2.89
N ASP A 121 -12.82 36.49 -1.97
CA ASP A 121 -14.18 36.91 -2.32
C ASP A 121 -14.89 35.97 -3.32
N ARG A 122 -14.70 34.65 -3.16
CA ARG A 122 -15.22 33.58 -4.04
C ARG A 122 -14.63 33.55 -5.45
N GLN A 123 -13.62 34.36 -5.73
CA GLN A 123 -12.88 34.32 -7.00
C GLN A 123 -11.54 33.67 -6.84
N VAL A 124 -11.10 32.93 -7.85
CA VAL A 124 -9.76 32.36 -7.89
C VAL A 124 -8.78 33.46 -8.27
N ILE A 125 -7.88 33.80 -7.34
CA ILE A 125 -6.87 34.86 -7.52
C ILE A 125 -5.47 34.29 -7.85
N GLY A 126 -5.34 32.97 -7.86
CA GLY A 126 -4.12 32.25 -8.15
C GLY A 126 -4.22 30.80 -7.72
N VAL A 127 -3.08 30.11 -7.73
CA VAL A 127 -2.98 28.70 -7.39
C VAL A 127 -1.78 28.50 -6.47
N VAL A 128 -1.87 27.60 -5.49
CA VAL A 128 -0.69 27.12 -4.76
C VAL A 128 -0.50 25.62 -5.05
N GLY A 129 0.75 25.24 -5.26
CA GLY A 129 1.10 23.87 -5.59
C GLY A 129 2.25 23.34 -4.74
N GLY A 130 2.18 22.02 -4.51
CA GLY A 130 3.27 21.25 -3.94
C GLY A 130 3.63 20.08 -4.83
N SER A 131 4.87 19.63 -4.82
CA SER A 131 5.31 18.56 -5.71
C SER A 131 6.03 17.42 -5.00
N TYR A 132 5.84 16.22 -5.53
CA TYR A 132 6.64 15.04 -5.22
C TYR A 132 7.53 14.65 -6.40
N ASN A 133 8.78 14.31 -6.13
CA ASN A 133 9.56 13.50 -7.06
C ASN A 133 8.88 12.13 -7.22
N VAL A 134 8.79 11.62 -8.45
CA VAL A 134 8.13 10.33 -8.74
C VAL A 134 8.75 9.15 -7.98
N THR A 135 10.05 9.20 -7.68
CA THR A 135 10.73 8.19 -6.87
C THR A 135 10.22 8.20 -5.43
N LYS A 136 10.00 9.39 -4.84
CA LYS A 136 9.45 9.53 -3.48
C LYS A 136 8.03 8.97 -3.42
N LEU A 137 7.21 9.26 -4.43
CA LEU A 137 5.87 8.68 -4.55
C LEU A 137 5.92 7.15 -4.63
N GLY A 138 6.84 6.58 -5.42
CA GLY A 138 7.05 5.13 -5.50
C GLY A 138 7.46 4.48 -4.18
N ASN A 139 8.28 5.17 -3.39
CA ASN A 139 8.74 4.68 -2.09
C ASN A 139 7.64 4.67 -0.99
N MET A 140 6.48 5.28 -1.25
CA MET A 140 5.29 5.17 -0.39
C MET A 140 4.53 3.85 -0.60
N LEU A 141 4.88 3.07 -1.63
CA LEU A 141 4.33 1.74 -1.89
C LEU A 141 4.99 0.68 -1.01
N PHE A 142 4.24 -0.38 -0.66
CA PHE A 142 4.71 -1.47 0.19
C PHE A 142 5.11 -2.68 -0.64
N ASP A 143 6.35 -3.15 -0.49
CA ASP A 143 6.89 -4.35 -1.16
C ASP A 143 7.35 -5.43 -0.16
N ASP A 144 6.95 -5.33 1.11
CA ASP A 144 7.33 -6.22 2.19
C ASP A 144 6.61 -7.57 2.19
N LEU A 145 5.50 -7.68 1.47
CA LEU A 145 4.79 -8.94 1.33
C LEU A 145 5.60 -9.98 0.55
N PHE A 146 5.38 -11.26 0.90
CA PHE A 146 6.02 -12.40 0.26
C PHE A 146 7.56 -12.26 0.26
N GLU A 147 8.12 -11.83 1.39
CA GLU A 147 9.57 -11.66 1.59
C GLU A 147 10.24 -10.72 0.57
N GLY A 148 9.47 -9.73 0.08
CA GLY A 148 9.93 -8.77 -0.92
C GLY A 148 10.05 -9.32 -2.34
N GLN A 149 9.49 -10.51 -2.62
CA GLN A 149 9.48 -11.08 -3.97
C GLN A 149 8.44 -10.41 -4.89
N GLY A 150 7.48 -9.68 -4.31
CA GLY A 150 6.53 -8.87 -5.07
C GLY A 150 7.05 -7.47 -5.37
N LYS A 151 6.39 -6.80 -6.32
CA LYS A 151 6.71 -5.42 -6.74
C LYS A 151 5.45 -4.60 -6.88
N SER A 152 5.44 -3.46 -6.18
CA SER A 152 4.39 -2.45 -6.29
C SER A 152 4.78 -1.38 -7.29
N PHE A 153 3.80 -0.88 -8.02
CA PHE A 153 3.98 0.17 -9.02
C PHE A 153 2.69 0.97 -9.22
N ILE A 154 2.82 2.13 -9.81
CA ILE A 154 1.70 2.96 -10.26
C ILE A 154 1.78 3.09 -11.78
N VAL A 155 0.66 2.93 -12.46
CA VAL A 155 0.51 3.13 -13.90
C VAL A 155 -0.66 4.06 -14.18
N ASP A 156 -0.61 4.73 -15.34
CA ASP A 156 -1.75 5.48 -15.86
C ASP A 156 -2.83 4.55 -16.45
N GLN A 157 -3.95 5.11 -16.89
CA GLN A 157 -5.04 4.38 -17.53
C GLN A 157 -4.60 3.65 -18.82
N GLY A 158 -3.57 4.14 -19.49
CA GLY A 158 -2.95 3.53 -20.67
C GLY A 158 -1.96 2.42 -20.34
N GLY A 159 -1.73 2.12 -19.05
CA GLY A 159 -0.78 1.12 -18.57
C GLY A 159 0.69 1.59 -18.57
N ASN A 160 0.95 2.89 -18.83
CA ASN A 160 2.31 3.43 -18.79
C ASN A 160 2.77 3.55 -17.33
N LEU A 161 4.03 3.14 -17.08
CA LEU A 161 4.61 3.20 -15.75
C LEU A 161 4.82 4.66 -15.31
N ILE A 162 4.21 5.04 -14.18
CA ILE A 162 4.43 6.32 -13.52
C ILE A 162 5.59 6.22 -12.56
N THR A 163 5.53 5.25 -11.67
CA THR A 163 6.58 5.01 -10.66
C THR A 163 6.46 3.61 -10.06
N ARG A 164 7.52 3.20 -9.35
CA ARG A 164 7.59 1.95 -8.58
C ARG A 164 8.42 2.14 -7.32
N ASN A 165 8.28 1.24 -6.37
CA ASN A 165 9.18 1.21 -5.23
C ASN A 165 10.57 0.75 -5.66
N LYS A 166 11.60 1.56 -5.38
CA LYS A 166 12.99 1.29 -5.72
C LYS A 166 13.82 0.70 -4.57
N GLN A 167 13.29 0.69 -3.36
CA GLN A 167 14.04 0.22 -2.17
C GLN A 167 14.46 -1.25 -2.27
N TYR A 168 13.70 -2.05 -3.00
CA TYR A 168 13.93 -3.50 -3.17
C TYR A 168 14.49 -3.90 -4.54
N GLU A 169 14.87 -2.94 -5.39
CA GLU A 169 15.36 -3.20 -6.76
C GLU A 169 16.62 -4.08 -6.81
N LYS A 170 17.42 -4.13 -5.74
CA LYS A 170 18.69 -4.87 -5.69
C LYS A 170 18.53 -6.39 -5.61
N LYS A 171 17.38 -6.93 -5.22
CA LYS A 171 17.19 -8.37 -4.98
C LYS A 171 16.62 -9.16 -6.16
N HIS A 172 15.79 -8.57 -6.99
CA HIS A 172 15.15 -9.28 -8.12
C HIS A 172 15.02 -8.36 -9.34
N LYS A 173 15.68 -8.73 -10.45
CA LYS A 173 15.52 -8.11 -11.76
C LYS A 173 14.18 -8.56 -12.38
N LEU A 174 13.06 -8.04 -11.93
CA LEU A 174 11.87 -7.95 -12.77
C LEU A 174 12.17 -6.88 -13.82
N ASN A 175 12.29 -7.30 -15.09
CA ASN A 175 12.57 -6.41 -16.20
C ASN A 175 11.61 -5.22 -16.15
N THR A 176 12.15 -4.04 -16.24
CA THR A 176 11.45 -2.75 -16.34
C THR A 176 10.46 -2.81 -17.49
N VAL A 177 9.18 -2.83 -17.15
CA VAL A 177 8.12 -2.74 -18.15
C VAL A 177 7.66 -1.29 -18.17
N ASP A 178 8.01 -0.56 -19.21
CA ASP A 178 7.59 0.82 -19.37
C ASP A 178 6.08 0.95 -19.58
N ASN A 179 5.44 -0.11 -20.10
CA ASN A 179 4.00 -0.19 -20.28
C ASN A 179 3.48 -1.60 -19.92
N LEU A 180 2.55 -1.67 -18.97
CA LEU A 180 1.97 -2.92 -18.47
C LEU A 180 1.23 -3.69 -19.57
N PHE A 181 0.56 -3.02 -20.50
CA PHE A 181 -0.20 -3.66 -21.58
C PHE A 181 0.68 -4.33 -22.63
N ASN A 182 1.96 -3.97 -22.72
CA ASN A 182 2.93 -4.65 -23.58
C ASN A 182 3.32 -6.04 -23.05
N VAL A 183 3.19 -6.25 -21.72
CA VAL A 183 3.46 -7.55 -21.07
C VAL A 183 2.19 -8.35 -20.90
N CYS A 184 1.11 -7.68 -20.54
CA CYS A 184 -0.18 -8.25 -20.20
C CYS A 184 -1.25 -7.77 -21.20
N ASN A 185 -1.16 -8.18 -22.46
CA ASN A 185 -2.14 -7.76 -23.47
C ASN A 185 -3.48 -8.49 -23.31
N GLN A 186 -4.06 -8.45 -22.09
CA GLN A 186 -5.35 -9.04 -21.80
C GLN A 186 -6.44 -7.97 -21.90
N LYS A 187 -7.44 -8.23 -22.73
CA LYS A 187 -8.61 -7.34 -22.92
C LYS A 187 -9.28 -7.00 -21.58
N LYS A 188 -9.31 -7.96 -20.64
CA LYS A 188 -9.88 -7.78 -19.30
C LYS A 188 -9.18 -6.66 -18.53
N ILE A 189 -7.83 -6.64 -18.47
CA ILE A 189 -7.07 -5.63 -17.73
C ILE A 189 -7.37 -4.24 -18.26
N LYS A 190 -7.36 -4.06 -19.59
CA LYS A 190 -7.70 -2.79 -20.23
C LYS A 190 -9.12 -2.32 -19.90
N THR A 191 -10.07 -3.25 -19.87
CA THR A 191 -11.47 -2.96 -19.52
C THR A 191 -11.59 -2.58 -18.04
N ASP A 192 -10.93 -3.29 -17.16
CA ASP A 192 -10.95 -3.00 -15.70
C ASP A 192 -10.29 -1.66 -15.40
N PHE A 193 -9.17 -1.32 -16.04
CA PHE A 193 -8.53 -0.01 -15.92
C PHE A 193 -9.44 1.13 -16.36
N LYS A 194 -10.09 0.97 -17.53
CA LYS A 194 -11.06 1.96 -18.03
C LYS A 194 -12.25 2.13 -17.08
N ASN A 195 -12.69 1.04 -16.44
CA ASN A 195 -13.84 1.04 -15.53
C ASN A 195 -13.44 1.25 -14.06
N GLN A 196 -12.17 1.55 -13.77
CA GLN A 196 -11.65 1.78 -12.42
C GLN A 196 -12.01 0.64 -11.45
N LYS A 197 -11.75 -0.61 -11.85
CA LYS A 197 -12.06 -1.82 -11.07
C LYS A 197 -10.80 -2.46 -10.51
N SER A 198 -10.91 -2.94 -9.27
CA SER A 198 -9.88 -3.79 -8.65
C SER A 198 -10.08 -5.24 -9.04
N ASP A 199 -9.01 -5.93 -9.41
CA ASP A 199 -9.04 -7.38 -9.64
C ASP A 199 -7.63 -8.00 -9.52
N LEU A 200 -7.59 -9.31 -9.69
CA LEU A 200 -6.37 -10.11 -9.78
C LEU A 200 -6.43 -11.01 -11.00
N VAL A 201 -5.39 -10.99 -11.80
CA VAL A 201 -5.22 -11.84 -12.97
C VAL A 201 -3.93 -12.63 -12.89
N LEU A 202 -3.96 -13.85 -13.49
CA LEU A 202 -2.75 -14.63 -13.72
C LEU A 202 -2.18 -14.20 -15.08
N ILE A 203 -0.89 -13.87 -15.10
CA ILE A 203 -0.17 -13.50 -16.30
C ILE A 203 1.02 -14.43 -16.51
N GLN A 204 1.41 -14.63 -17.75
CA GLN A 204 2.65 -15.33 -18.10
C GLN A 204 3.62 -14.36 -18.76
N THR A 205 4.85 -14.38 -18.29
CA THR A 205 5.94 -13.62 -18.93
C THR A 205 6.40 -14.31 -20.21
N LYS A 206 7.17 -13.60 -21.05
CA LYS A 206 7.82 -14.18 -22.25
C LYS A 206 8.74 -15.36 -21.90
N LYS A 207 9.22 -15.45 -20.65
CA LYS A 207 10.03 -16.57 -20.14
C LYS A 207 9.20 -17.71 -19.57
N LYS A 208 7.87 -17.74 -19.79
CA LYS A 208 6.92 -18.73 -19.26
C LYS A 208 6.78 -18.74 -17.73
N GLU A 209 7.25 -17.72 -17.05
CA GLU A 209 7.04 -17.56 -15.61
C GLU A 209 5.61 -17.09 -15.35
N SER A 210 4.92 -17.75 -14.41
CA SER A 210 3.55 -17.40 -14.01
C SER A 210 3.58 -16.41 -12.85
N LEU A 211 2.92 -15.27 -13.02
CA LEU A 211 2.83 -14.20 -12.04
C LEU A 211 1.38 -13.88 -11.74
N TYR A 212 1.10 -13.53 -10.48
CA TYR A 212 -0.14 -12.83 -10.12
C TYR A 212 0.08 -11.33 -10.29
N LEU A 213 -0.88 -10.68 -10.95
CA LEU A 213 -1.01 -9.24 -11.04
C LEU A 213 -2.31 -8.84 -10.35
N ALA A 214 -2.21 -8.17 -9.20
CA ALA A 214 -3.31 -7.52 -8.54
C ALA A 214 -3.27 -6.02 -8.87
N TYR A 215 -4.42 -5.38 -9.02
CA TYR A 215 -4.52 -3.95 -9.29
C TYR A 215 -5.76 -3.33 -8.66
N SER A 216 -5.65 -2.04 -8.31
CA SER A 216 -6.72 -1.25 -7.72
C SER A 216 -6.63 0.20 -8.21
N PRO A 217 -7.76 0.87 -8.46
CA PRO A 217 -7.75 2.25 -8.88
C PRO A 217 -7.24 3.17 -7.76
N LEU A 218 -6.44 4.15 -8.16
CA LEU A 218 -6.19 5.33 -7.36
C LEU A 218 -7.28 6.37 -7.72
N LYS A 219 -8.03 6.86 -6.75
CA LYS A 219 -9.20 7.74 -6.98
C LYS A 219 -8.83 9.12 -7.56
N ILE A 220 -7.60 9.31 -7.95
CA ILE A 220 -7.01 10.54 -8.46
C ILE A 220 -6.36 10.24 -9.81
N ASN A 221 -6.61 11.05 -10.83
CA ASN A 221 -6.03 10.98 -12.19
C ASN A 221 -6.23 9.65 -12.95
N ASP A 222 -7.25 8.85 -12.61
CA ASP A 222 -7.49 7.54 -13.22
C ASP A 222 -6.29 6.59 -13.20
N TRP A 223 -5.36 6.79 -12.26
CA TRP A 223 -4.21 5.93 -12.08
C TRP A 223 -4.58 4.62 -11.40
N MET A 224 -3.74 3.60 -11.63
CA MET A 224 -3.90 2.28 -11.03
C MET A 224 -2.66 1.94 -10.20
N VAL A 225 -2.88 1.47 -8.99
CA VAL A 225 -1.84 0.79 -8.20
C VAL A 225 -1.82 -0.66 -8.61
N GLY A 226 -0.66 -1.19 -8.96
CA GLY A 226 -0.44 -2.59 -9.29
C GLY A 226 0.53 -3.25 -8.30
N TYR A 227 0.33 -4.55 -8.10
CA TYR A 227 1.26 -5.42 -7.38
C TYR A 227 1.44 -6.71 -8.16
N ILE A 228 2.68 -7.04 -8.45
CA ILE A 228 3.04 -8.24 -9.20
C ILE A 228 3.90 -9.15 -8.33
N VAL A 229 3.61 -10.45 -8.34
CA VAL A 229 4.35 -11.44 -7.54
C VAL A 229 4.39 -12.80 -8.25
N PRO A 230 5.51 -13.54 -8.19
CA PRO A 230 5.57 -14.92 -8.69
C PRO A 230 4.55 -15.82 -7.98
N VAL A 231 3.91 -16.70 -8.75
CA VAL A 231 2.88 -17.61 -8.18
C VAL A 231 3.46 -18.50 -7.09
N HIS A 232 4.70 -19.01 -7.27
CA HIS A 232 5.36 -19.83 -6.24
C HIS A 232 5.56 -19.07 -4.94
N ALA A 233 6.03 -17.81 -4.99
CA ALA A 233 6.22 -16.98 -3.79
C ALA A 233 4.91 -16.72 -3.03
N ALA A 234 3.82 -16.47 -3.78
CA ALA A 234 2.51 -16.29 -3.19
C ALA A 234 1.94 -17.57 -2.57
N GLN A 235 2.40 -18.75 -2.99
CA GLN A 235 1.97 -20.05 -2.46
C GLN A 235 2.84 -20.50 -1.27
N GLU A 236 4.14 -20.30 -1.32
CA GLU A 236 5.09 -20.71 -0.27
C GLU A 236 4.80 -20.06 1.08
N SER A 237 4.46 -18.79 1.11
CA SER A 237 4.11 -18.08 2.35
C SER A 237 2.92 -18.69 3.11
N TYR A 238 2.06 -19.47 2.45
CA TYR A 238 0.93 -20.16 3.07
C TYR A 238 1.26 -21.59 3.50
N THR A 239 2.20 -22.26 2.82
CA THR A 239 2.62 -23.63 3.20
C THR A 239 3.33 -23.63 4.54
N PHE A 240 4.07 -22.58 4.86
CA PHE A 240 4.71 -22.40 6.14
C PHE A 240 3.69 -22.38 7.30
N ILE A 241 2.61 -21.59 7.17
CA ILE A 241 1.56 -21.49 8.20
C ILE A 241 0.87 -22.84 8.41
N THR A 242 0.53 -23.55 7.32
CA THR A 242 -0.12 -24.87 7.42
C THR A 242 0.78 -25.93 8.05
N HIS A 243 2.09 -25.84 7.87
CA HIS A 243 3.03 -26.72 8.56
C HIS A 243 3.07 -26.49 10.07
N TYR A 244 3.06 -25.24 10.54
CA TYR A 244 2.97 -24.93 11.97
C TYR A 244 1.63 -25.34 12.58
N GLU A 245 0.52 -25.12 11.88
CA GLU A 245 -0.81 -25.57 12.32
C GLU A 245 -0.88 -27.09 12.48
N THR A 246 -0.35 -27.85 11.52
CA THR A 246 -0.31 -29.33 11.59
C THR A 246 0.63 -29.80 12.69
N LEU A 247 1.77 -29.17 12.89
CA LEU A 247 2.72 -29.50 13.95
C LEU A 247 2.12 -29.23 15.34
N LEU A 248 1.44 -28.12 15.52
CA LEU A 248 0.74 -27.78 16.76
C LEU A 248 -0.41 -28.74 17.05
N ALA A 249 -1.21 -29.09 16.04
CA ALA A 249 -2.32 -30.03 16.18
C ALA A 249 -1.82 -31.43 16.55
N THR A 250 -0.72 -31.92 15.95
CA THR A 250 -0.12 -33.20 16.29
C THR A 250 0.46 -33.20 17.71
N PHE A 251 1.09 -32.12 18.13
CA PHE A 251 1.63 -31.98 19.48
C PHE A 251 0.52 -32.00 20.55
N LEU A 252 -0.57 -31.26 20.33
CA LEU A 252 -1.75 -31.29 21.17
C LEU A 252 -2.39 -32.68 21.25
N GLY A 253 -2.49 -33.37 20.11
CA GLY A 253 -2.99 -34.76 20.04
C GLY A 253 -2.15 -35.71 20.89
N LEU A 254 -0.82 -35.61 20.86
CA LEU A 254 0.08 -36.41 21.68
C LEU A 254 -0.09 -36.12 23.19
N ILE A 255 -0.29 -34.86 23.58
CA ILE A 255 -0.57 -34.50 24.96
C ILE A 255 -1.87 -35.16 25.46
N VAL A 256 -2.94 -35.06 24.67
CA VAL A 256 -4.22 -35.66 25.00
C VAL A 256 -4.12 -37.19 25.12
N LEU A 257 -3.43 -37.82 24.17
CA LEU A 257 -3.17 -39.27 24.19
C LEU A 257 -2.39 -39.69 25.45
N SER A 258 -1.34 -38.96 25.81
CA SER A 258 -0.54 -39.22 27.00
C SER A 258 -1.37 -39.11 28.30
N LEU A 259 -2.27 -38.11 28.31
CA LEU A 259 -3.21 -37.93 29.46
C LEU A 259 -4.18 -39.10 29.59
N ILE A 260 -4.74 -39.56 28.47
CA ILE A 260 -5.65 -40.71 28.45
C ILE A 260 -4.92 -41.98 28.95
N VAL A 261 -3.71 -42.25 28.48
CA VAL A 261 -2.90 -43.38 28.93
C VAL A 261 -2.56 -43.28 30.42
N TYR A 262 -2.19 -42.10 30.89
CA TYR A 262 -1.93 -41.82 32.28
C TYR A 262 -3.16 -42.12 33.19
N LEU A 263 -4.34 -41.59 32.79
CA LEU A 263 -5.61 -41.80 33.54
C LEU A 263 -6.03 -43.29 33.53
N ALA A 264 -5.90 -43.99 32.40
CA ALA A 264 -6.16 -45.41 32.28
C ALA A 264 -5.22 -46.24 33.19
N HIS A 265 -3.93 -45.89 33.22
CA HIS A 265 -2.97 -46.56 34.10
C HIS A 265 -3.26 -46.29 35.58
N SER A 266 -3.59 -45.03 35.96
CA SER A 266 -3.96 -44.64 37.31
C SER A 266 -5.21 -45.38 37.80
N SER A 267 -6.27 -45.39 36.96
CA SER A 267 -7.50 -46.11 37.24
C SER A 267 -7.30 -47.62 37.39
N SER A 268 -6.42 -48.22 36.55
CA SER A 268 -6.08 -49.62 36.66
C SER A 268 -5.32 -49.95 37.95
N ARG A 269 -4.49 -49.05 38.44
CA ARG A 269 -3.79 -49.22 39.73
C ARG A 269 -4.77 -49.12 40.92
N GLU A 270 -5.70 -48.14 40.92
CA GLU A 270 -6.73 -48.01 41.93
C GLU A 270 -7.64 -49.24 41.96
N ASN A 271 -8.10 -49.74 40.82
CA ASN A 271 -8.92 -50.94 40.75
C ASN A 271 -8.18 -52.19 41.32
N LYS A 272 -6.92 -52.36 41.03
CA LYS A 272 -6.09 -53.46 41.62
C LYS A 272 -5.97 -53.30 43.12
N TYR A 273 -5.78 -52.07 43.62
CA TYR A 273 -5.70 -51.80 45.05
C TYR A 273 -7.05 -52.08 45.76
N LEU A 274 -8.17 -51.69 45.18
CA LEU A 274 -9.49 -51.95 45.68
C LEU A 274 -9.87 -53.45 45.70
N ILE A 275 -9.47 -54.17 44.65
CA ILE A 275 -9.62 -55.64 44.58
C ILE A 275 -8.84 -56.29 45.71
N HIS A 276 -7.56 -55.92 45.90
CA HIS A 276 -6.73 -56.46 46.95
C HIS A 276 -7.28 -56.19 48.38
N LEU A 277 -7.85 -54.98 48.61
CA LEU A 277 -8.54 -54.64 49.86
C LEU A 277 -9.83 -55.44 50.06
N SER A 278 -10.55 -55.85 49.00
CA SER A 278 -11.77 -56.68 49.11
C SER A 278 -11.46 -58.14 49.31
N GLU A 279 -10.24 -58.61 48.93
CA GLU A 279 -9.82 -59.99 49.16
C GLU A 279 -9.36 -60.28 50.60
N ILE A 280 -9.08 -59.24 51.38
CA ILE A 280 -8.64 -59.38 52.79
C ILE A 280 -9.72 -58.92 53.72
N ASP A 281 -10.13 -59.81 54.66
CA ASP A 281 -11.07 -59.48 55.77
C ASP A 281 -10.36 -58.51 56.74
N PRO A 282 -10.92 -57.29 56.99
CA PRO A 282 -10.28 -56.29 57.84
C PRO A 282 -10.19 -56.64 59.32
N LEU A 283 -10.92 -57.62 59.77
CA LEU A 283 -10.95 -58.08 61.22
C LEU A 283 -10.01 -59.23 61.47
N THR A 284 -9.81 -60.12 60.50
CA THR A 284 -8.99 -61.33 60.66
C THR A 284 -7.68 -61.35 59.90
N SER A 285 -7.45 -60.40 58.96
CA SER A 285 -6.30 -60.33 58.07
C SER A 285 -6.09 -61.62 57.25
N VAL A 286 -7.12 -62.43 57.02
CA VAL A 286 -7.13 -63.67 56.24
C VAL A 286 -7.87 -63.44 54.92
N PHE A 287 -7.54 -64.21 53.84
CA PHE A 287 -8.27 -64.16 52.60
C PHE A 287 -9.77 -64.50 52.76
N ASN A 288 -10.63 -63.65 52.18
CA ASN A 288 -12.06 -63.87 52.19
C ASN A 288 -12.42 -65.01 51.22
N LYS A 289 -13.22 -66.01 51.70
CA LYS A 289 -13.47 -67.31 51.05
C LYS A 289 -14.51 -67.27 49.93
N GLU A 290 -15.03 -66.12 49.55
CA GLU A 290 -16.11 -65.93 48.54
C GLU A 290 -15.72 -65.21 47.28
N THR A 291 -14.51 -65.45 46.76
CA THR A 291 -14.14 -65.02 45.38
C THR A 291 -13.70 -66.18 44.52
#